data_6bc03ff98ebd688927cbc991318668d4
#
_entry.id   6bc03ff98ebd688927cbc991318668d4
#
_cell.length_a   1.000
_cell.length_b   1.000
_cell.length_c   1.000
_cell.angle_alpha   90.00
_cell.angle_beta   90.00
_cell.angle_gamma   90.00
#
_symmetry.space_group_name_H-M   'P 1'
#
loop_
_entity.id
_entity.type
_entity.pdbx_description
1 polymer ?
#
loop_
_entity_poly.entity_id
_entity_poly.type
_entity_poly.pdbx_seq_one_letter_code
_entity_poly.pdbx_strand_id
1 'polypeptide(L)'
;MTVELPEGYKPSPKEEYMSPMHLEYFRQKLLAWRAELLQESENTISHLKEENWQEPDINDRATLETDAALELRTRDRYRKLVNKIDSALSRIADGSYGYCDDTGEEIGLSRLEARPIATLTVEAQEKHERLEKQRRDD
;
A
#
# COMPACT_ATOMS: atom_id res chain seq x y z
N MET A 1 -11.97 13.29 -16.53
CA MET A 1 -12.59 14.41 -15.81
C MET A 1 -12.20 14.37 -14.35
N THR A 2 -11.52 15.40 -13.90
CA THR A 2 -11.18 15.53 -12.50
C THR A 2 -12.34 16.16 -11.75
N VAL A 3 -12.81 15.48 -10.72
CA VAL A 3 -13.86 15.97 -9.83
C VAL A 3 -13.17 16.76 -8.72
N GLU A 4 -13.64 17.97 -8.45
CA GLU A 4 -13.13 18.75 -7.34
C GLU A 4 -13.83 18.33 -6.05
N LEU A 5 -13.03 18.05 -5.02
CA LEU A 5 -13.55 17.70 -3.70
C LEU A 5 -13.63 18.96 -2.84
N PRO A 6 -14.75 19.17 -2.14
CA PRO A 6 -14.84 20.24 -1.15
C PRO A 6 -13.80 20.05 -0.05
N GLU A 7 -13.34 21.15 0.53
CA GLU A 7 -12.42 21.12 1.65
C GLU A 7 -13.03 20.31 2.81
N GLY A 8 -12.24 19.39 3.36
CA GLY A 8 -12.71 18.54 4.44
C GLY A 8 -13.65 17.41 4.02
N TYR A 9 -13.78 17.17 2.72
CA TYR A 9 -14.68 16.12 2.22
C TYR A 9 -14.27 14.74 2.73
N LYS A 10 -15.26 13.96 3.16
CA LYS A 10 -15.09 12.54 3.48
C LYS A 10 -16.24 11.77 2.84
N PRO A 11 -15.96 10.58 2.26
CA PRO A 11 -17.02 9.77 1.67
C PRO A 11 -18.10 9.43 2.68
N SER A 12 -19.34 9.59 2.27
CA SER A 12 -20.50 9.31 3.10
C SER A 12 -21.22 8.07 2.59
N PRO A 13 -21.70 7.18 3.49
CA PRO A 13 -22.50 6.03 3.07
C PRO A 13 -23.85 6.43 2.47
N LYS A 14 -24.26 7.69 2.60
CA LYS A 14 -25.47 8.21 1.98
C LYS A 14 -25.29 8.50 0.49
N GLU A 15 -24.06 8.63 0.03
CA GLU A 15 -23.76 8.80 -1.38
C GLU A 15 -23.73 7.44 -2.09
N GLU A 16 -23.88 7.46 -3.40
CA GLU A 16 -23.72 6.23 -4.20
C GLU A 16 -22.32 5.67 -4.01
N TYR A 17 -22.22 4.37 -3.74
CA TYR A 17 -20.94 3.71 -3.50
C TYR A 17 -20.03 3.81 -4.73
N MET A 18 -18.79 4.20 -4.50
CA MET A 18 -17.79 4.46 -5.56
C MET A 18 -18.29 5.46 -6.60
N SER A 19 -19.04 6.46 -6.13
CA SER A 19 -19.39 7.64 -6.93
C SER A 19 -18.10 8.34 -7.40
N PRO A 20 -18.17 9.21 -8.41
CA PRO A 20 -16.99 9.97 -8.83
C PRO A 20 -16.27 10.68 -7.69
N MET A 21 -17.01 11.19 -6.69
CA MET A 21 -16.40 11.84 -5.53
C MET A 21 -15.68 10.85 -4.61
N HIS A 22 -16.26 9.67 -4.38
CA HIS A 22 -15.59 8.62 -3.63
C HIS A 22 -14.28 8.22 -4.31
N LEU A 23 -14.32 7.97 -5.60
CA LEU A 23 -13.15 7.56 -6.37
C LEU A 23 -12.04 8.62 -6.35
N GLU A 24 -12.40 9.89 -6.48
CA GLU A 24 -11.44 10.98 -6.44
C GLU A 24 -10.82 11.12 -5.05
N TYR A 25 -11.62 10.95 -3.99
CA TYR A 25 -11.11 10.97 -2.63
C TYR A 25 -10.03 9.90 -2.42
N PHE A 26 -10.33 8.66 -2.80
CA PHE A 26 -9.37 7.57 -2.63
C PHE A 26 -8.17 7.71 -3.57
N ARG A 27 -8.39 8.26 -4.76
CA ARG A 27 -7.31 8.55 -5.69
C ARG A 27 -6.29 9.52 -5.08
N GLN A 28 -6.78 10.62 -4.51
CA GLN A 28 -5.91 11.61 -3.85
C GLN A 28 -5.19 11.02 -2.65
N LYS A 29 -5.90 10.22 -1.85
CA LYS A 29 -5.32 9.55 -0.69
C LYS A 29 -4.19 8.59 -1.09
N LEU A 30 -4.39 7.82 -2.15
CA LEU A 30 -3.39 6.89 -2.67
C LEU A 30 -2.18 7.62 -3.24
N LEU A 31 -2.40 8.71 -3.97
CA LEU A 31 -1.29 9.51 -4.52
C LEU A 31 -0.46 10.16 -3.43
N ALA A 32 -1.09 10.68 -2.39
CA ALA A 32 -0.39 11.26 -1.25
C ALA A 32 0.44 10.21 -0.51
N TRP A 33 -0.13 9.05 -0.27
CA TRP A 33 0.58 7.94 0.36
C TRP A 33 1.76 7.46 -0.49
N ARG A 34 1.56 7.37 -1.80
CA ARG A 34 2.62 7.00 -2.74
C ARG A 34 3.82 7.94 -2.63
N ALA A 35 3.56 9.25 -2.61
CA ALA A 35 4.60 10.25 -2.46
C ALA A 35 5.34 10.12 -1.12
N GLU A 36 4.61 9.89 -0.04
CA GLU A 36 5.18 9.67 1.29
C GLU A 36 6.07 8.44 1.32
N LEU A 37 5.64 7.33 0.72
CA LEU A 37 6.42 6.10 0.68
C LEU A 37 7.73 6.27 -0.10
N LEU A 38 7.69 6.97 -1.22
CA LEU A 38 8.89 7.23 -2.00
C LEU A 38 9.89 8.07 -1.22
N GLN A 39 9.41 9.08 -0.50
CA GLN A 39 10.26 9.93 0.33
C GLN A 39 10.83 9.15 1.52
N GLU A 40 9.99 8.36 2.19
CA GLU A 40 10.43 7.49 3.29
C GLU A 40 11.51 6.51 2.85
N SER A 41 11.32 5.91 1.68
CA SER A 41 12.28 4.96 1.13
C SER A 41 13.64 5.61 0.95
N GLU A 42 13.68 6.79 0.36
CA GLU A 42 14.93 7.54 0.17
C GLU A 42 15.58 7.90 1.50
N ASN A 43 14.78 8.38 2.45
CA ASN A 43 15.28 8.74 3.79
C ASN A 43 15.85 7.55 4.53
N THR A 44 15.14 6.42 4.50
CA THR A 44 15.57 5.20 5.16
C THR A 44 16.88 4.68 4.58
N ILE A 45 16.99 4.67 3.25
CA ILE A 45 18.20 4.19 2.57
C ILE A 45 19.38 5.13 2.83
N SER A 46 19.15 6.44 2.78
CA SER A 46 20.18 7.43 3.12
C SER A 46 20.71 7.23 4.53
N HIS A 47 19.79 6.99 5.47
CA HIS A 47 20.14 6.77 6.87
C HIS A 47 20.96 5.49 7.05
N LEU A 48 20.60 4.41 6.36
CA LEU A 48 21.38 3.17 6.39
C LEU A 48 22.81 3.37 5.85
N LYS A 49 22.94 4.15 4.80
CA LYS A 49 24.24 4.46 4.22
C LYS A 49 25.10 5.32 5.16
N GLU A 50 24.50 6.29 5.83
CA GLU A 50 25.18 7.14 6.79
C GLU A 50 25.72 6.34 7.96
N GLU A 51 24.94 5.42 8.51
CA GLU A 51 25.37 4.55 9.61
C GLU A 51 26.60 3.72 9.21
N ASN A 52 26.61 3.20 7.98
CA ASN A 52 27.72 2.42 7.49
C ASN A 52 29.01 3.24 7.31
N TRP A 53 28.88 4.52 7.05
CA TRP A 53 30.01 5.40 6.83
C TRP A 53 30.64 5.89 8.13
N GLN A 54 29.92 5.85 9.23
CA GLN A 54 30.40 6.33 10.51
C GLN A 54 31.30 5.34 11.24
N GLU A 55 31.30 4.09 10.82
CA GLU A 55 32.17 3.05 11.41
C GLU A 55 33.06 2.43 10.35
N PRO A 56 34.13 3.14 9.92
CA PRO A 56 35.01 2.64 8.87
C PRO A 56 35.89 1.47 9.31
N ASP A 57 35.86 1.11 10.56
CA ASP A 57 36.69 0.12 11.20
C ASP A 57 36.24 -1.30 10.92
N ILE A 58 35.05 -1.44 10.42
CA ILE A 58 34.45 -2.73 10.22
C ILE A 58 34.68 -3.14 8.77
N ASN A 59 35.86 -3.60 8.52
CA ASN A 59 36.23 -4.16 7.24
C ASN A 59 35.78 -5.58 7.10
N ASP A 60 34.74 -5.94 7.79
CA ASP A 60 34.22 -7.27 7.71
C ASP A 60 33.33 -7.35 6.47
N ARG A 61 33.73 -8.17 5.52
CA ARG A 61 32.98 -8.46 4.32
C ARG A 61 31.55 -8.93 4.64
N ALA A 62 31.40 -9.68 5.73
CA ALA A 62 30.10 -10.16 6.19
C ALA A 62 29.18 -9.00 6.58
N THR A 63 29.70 -7.97 7.22
CA THR A 63 28.93 -6.78 7.59
C THR A 63 28.47 -6.02 6.35
N LEU A 64 29.36 -5.85 5.36
CA LEU A 64 29.00 -5.18 4.10
C LEU A 64 27.94 -5.94 3.34
N GLU A 65 28.04 -7.28 3.30
CA GLU A 65 27.03 -8.12 2.66
C GLU A 65 25.68 -8.04 3.39
N THR A 66 25.71 -8.02 4.72
CA THR A 66 24.50 -7.88 5.52
C THR A 66 23.82 -6.54 5.28
N ASP A 67 24.61 -5.47 5.22
CA ASP A 67 24.08 -4.11 4.95
C ASP A 67 23.49 -4.01 3.56
N ALA A 68 24.15 -4.60 2.56
CA ALA A 68 23.64 -4.64 1.19
C ALA A 68 22.32 -5.43 1.11
N ALA A 69 22.24 -6.56 1.82
CA ALA A 69 21.03 -7.36 1.88
C ALA A 69 19.89 -6.60 2.55
N LEU A 70 20.18 -5.86 3.61
CA LEU A 70 19.19 -5.04 4.30
C LEU A 70 18.67 -3.92 3.39
N GLU A 71 19.55 -3.24 2.67
CA GLU A 71 19.16 -2.21 1.71
C GLU A 71 18.25 -2.79 0.64
N LEU A 72 18.60 -3.93 0.06
CA LEU A 72 17.79 -4.60 -0.96
C LEU A 72 16.41 -4.97 -0.44
N ARG A 73 16.32 -5.53 0.78
CA ARG A 73 15.03 -5.88 1.39
C ARG A 73 14.17 -4.64 1.64
N THR A 74 14.80 -3.55 2.07
CA THR A 74 14.10 -2.29 2.32
C THR A 74 13.52 -1.73 1.02
N ARG A 75 14.34 -1.68 -0.04
CA ARG A 75 13.89 -1.22 -1.35
C ARG A 75 12.76 -2.09 -1.89
N ASP A 76 12.88 -3.41 -1.73
CA ASP A 76 11.88 -4.36 -2.21
C ASP A 76 10.54 -4.19 -1.49
N ARG A 77 10.58 -3.99 -0.17
CA ARG A 77 9.36 -3.76 0.62
C ARG A 77 8.61 -2.51 0.16
N TYR A 78 9.31 -1.39 -0.01
CA TYR A 78 8.69 -0.15 -0.47
C TYR A 78 8.18 -0.28 -1.90
N ARG A 79 8.94 -0.93 -2.77
CA ARG A 79 8.53 -1.16 -4.15
C ARG A 79 7.23 -1.97 -4.23
N LYS A 80 7.10 -3.01 -3.41
CA LYS A 80 5.89 -3.83 -3.36
C LYS A 80 4.67 -3.01 -2.93
N LEU A 81 4.83 -2.14 -1.93
CA LEU A 81 3.75 -1.24 -1.51
C LEU A 81 3.37 -0.25 -2.60
N VAL A 82 4.35 0.36 -3.24
CA VAL A 82 4.09 1.30 -4.35
C VAL A 82 3.37 0.59 -5.48
N ASN A 83 3.76 -0.65 -5.80
CA ASN A 83 3.08 -1.44 -6.83
C ASN A 83 1.62 -1.71 -6.47
N LYS A 84 1.32 -1.98 -5.21
CA LYS A 84 -0.07 -2.16 -4.73
C LYS A 84 -0.86 -0.87 -4.86
N ILE A 85 -0.25 0.26 -4.57
CA ILE A 85 -0.89 1.57 -4.75
C ILE A 85 -1.17 1.83 -6.23
N ASP A 86 -0.20 1.57 -7.10
CA ASP A 86 -0.36 1.75 -8.55
C ASP A 86 -1.47 0.84 -9.09
N SER A 87 -1.56 -0.38 -8.59
CA SER A 87 -2.63 -1.32 -8.93
C SER A 87 -4.00 -0.76 -8.51
N ALA A 88 -4.08 -0.20 -7.30
CA ALA A 88 -5.32 0.42 -6.82
C ALA A 88 -5.71 1.63 -7.69
N LEU A 89 -4.75 2.46 -8.07
CA LEU A 89 -4.99 3.60 -8.97
C LEU A 89 -5.52 3.14 -10.33
N SER A 90 -4.99 2.03 -10.86
CA SER A 90 -5.48 1.43 -12.10
C SER A 90 -6.93 0.97 -11.97
N ARG A 91 -7.30 0.39 -10.83
CA ARG A 91 -8.68 -0.03 -10.59
C ARG A 91 -9.63 1.17 -10.47
N ILE A 92 -9.17 2.27 -9.91
CA ILE A 92 -9.95 3.52 -9.89
C ILE A 92 -10.22 3.98 -11.32
N ALA A 93 -9.19 3.92 -12.18
CA ALA A 93 -9.31 4.34 -13.57
C ALA A 93 -10.27 3.45 -14.37
N ASP A 94 -10.29 2.15 -14.11
CA ASP A 94 -11.15 1.21 -14.86
C ASP A 94 -12.52 0.95 -14.19
N GLY A 95 -12.76 1.53 -13.02
CA GLY A 95 -14.05 1.41 -12.34
C GLY A 95 -14.22 0.18 -11.45
N SER A 96 -13.19 -0.63 -11.26
CA SER A 96 -13.26 -1.85 -10.45
C SER A 96 -12.86 -1.64 -8.99
N TYR A 97 -12.35 -0.47 -8.64
CA TYR A 97 -11.93 -0.17 -7.26
C TYR A 97 -13.10 -0.23 -6.28
N GLY A 98 -12.85 -0.79 -5.11
CA GLY A 98 -13.83 -0.82 -4.02
C GLY A 98 -14.66 -2.10 -3.94
N TYR A 99 -14.45 -3.04 -4.86
CA TYR A 99 -15.18 -4.31 -4.89
C TYR A 99 -14.22 -5.48 -4.66
N CYS A 100 -14.71 -6.47 -3.92
CA CYS A 100 -13.92 -7.65 -3.57
C CYS A 100 -13.57 -8.49 -4.80
N ASP A 101 -12.31 -8.84 -4.95
CA ASP A 101 -11.84 -9.67 -6.06
C ASP A 101 -12.47 -11.06 -6.05
N ASP A 102 -12.76 -11.60 -4.88
CA ASP A 102 -13.31 -12.96 -4.75
C ASP A 102 -14.81 -13.02 -4.93
N THR A 103 -15.55 -12.05 -4.38
CA THR A 103 -17.02 -12.13 -4.28
C THR A 103 -17.74 -11.08 -5.10
N GLY A 104 -17.06 -10.02 -5.52
CA GLY A 104 -17.68 -8.90 -6.19
C GLY A 104 -18.47 -7.97 -5.26
N GLU A 105 -18.54 -8.28 -3.98
CA GLU A 105 -19.22 -7.45 -2.99
C GLU A 105 -18.46 -6.16 -2.70
N GLU A 106 -19.15 -5.16 -2.20
CA GLU A 106 -18.53 -3.92 -1.77
C GLU A 106 -17.57 -4.16 -0.61
N ILE A 107 -16.33 -3.65 -0.73
CA ILE A 107 -15.35 -3.74 0.36
C ILE A 107 -15.78 -2.88 1.54
N GLY A 108 -16.34 -1.70 1.25
CA GLY A 108 -16.87 -0.78 2.24
C GLY A 108 -15.94 0.41 2.51
N LEU A 109 -16.56 1.55 2.78
CA LEU A 109 -15.83 2.80 2.97
C LEU A 109 -14.89 2.75 4.18
N SER A 110 -15.33 2.17 5.29
CA SER A 110 -14.51 2.07 6.51
C SER A 110 -13.24 1.29 6.27
N ARG A 111 -13.34 0.15 5.59
CA ARG A 111 -12.17 -0.69 5.31
C ARG A 111 -11.22 0.00 4.34
N LEU A 112 -11.76 0.66 3.30
CA LEU A 112 -10.93 1.38 2.34
C LEU A 112 -10.27 2.60 2.97
N GLU A 113 -10.94 3.27 3.90
CA GLU A 113 -10.34 4.40 4.64
C GLU A 113 -9.14 3.93 5.46
N ALA A 114 -9.26 2.78 6.12
CA ALA A 114 -8.18 2.18 6.90
C ALA A 114 -7.11 1.54 6.03
N ARG A 115 -7.51 0.95 4.90
CA ARG A 115 -6.61 0.23 4.01
C ARG A 115 -6.98 0.48 2.55
N PRO A 116 -6.51 1.58 1.97
CA PRO A 116 -6.91 1.98 0.61
C PRO A 116 -6.51 0.99 -0.49
N ILE A 117 -5.54 0.12 -0.25
CA ILE A 117 -5.10 -0.89 -1.22
C ILE A 117 -5.86 -2.22 -1.07
N ALA A 118 -6.86 -2.30 -0.18
CA ALA A 118 -7.61 -3.54 0.04
C ALA A 118 -8.30 -4.00 -1.24
N THR A 119 -8.20 -5.30 -1.53
CA THR A 119 -8.82 -5.94 -2.68
C THR A 119 -9.85 -6.98 -2.27
N LEU A 120 -9.99 -7.22 -0.98
CA LEU A 120 -10.89 -8.23 -0.41
C LEU A 120 -11.69 -7.63 0.72
N THR A 121 -12.92 -8.12 0.90
CA THR A 121 -13.67 -7.86 2.13
C THR A 121 -12.95 -8.49 3.31
N VAL A 122 -13.32 -8.07 4.53
CA VAL A 122 -12.74 -8.66 5.75
C VAL A 122 -12.98 -10.18 5.77
N GLU A 123 -14.19 -10.60 5.41
CA GLU A 123 -14.56 -12.01 5.39
C GLU A 123 -13.73 -12.81 4.37
N ALA A 124 -13.53 -12.25 3.18
CA ALA A 124 -12.72 -12.91 2.16
C ALA A 124 -11.25 -12.98 2.56
N GLN A 125 -10.73 -11.93 3.21
CA GLN A 125 -9.36 -11.89 3.71
C GLN A 125 -9.14 -12.96 4.78
N GLU A 126 -10.06 -13.05 5.72
CA GLU A 126 -10.00 -14.06 6.78
C GLU A 126 -10.04 -15.49 6.23
N LYS A 127 -10.86 -15.70 5.19
CA LYS A 127 -10.93 -17.00 4.50
C LYS A 127 -9.59 -17.36 3.86
N HIS A 128 -8.95 -16.41 3.18
CA HIS A 128 -7.62 -16.62 2.59
C HIS A 128 -6.59 -16.99 3.65
N GLU A 129 -6.59 -16.29 4.76
CA GLU A 129 -5.66 -16.55 5.86
C GLU A 129 -5.87 -17.94 6.46
N ARG A 130 -7.11 -18.38 6.62
CA ARG A 130 -7.41 -19.72 7.10
C ARG A 130 -6.93 -20.81 6.14
N LEU A 131 -7.13 -20.60 4.85
CA LEU A 131 -6.69 -21.55 3.82
C LEU A 131 -5.17 -21.64 3.76
N GLU A 132 -4.46 -20.53 3.88
CA GLU A 132 -3.01 -20.52 3.94
C GLU A 132 -2.48 -21.26 5.15
N LYS A 133 -3.12 -21.06 6.31
CA LYS A 133 -2.75 -21.75 7.54
C LYS A 133 -2.93 -23.25 7.39
N GLN A 134 -4.04 -23.70 6.80
CA GLN A 134 -4.29 -25.12 6.54
C GLN A 134 -3.21 -25.72 5.64
N ARG A 135 -2.80 -25.02 4.61
CA ARG A 135 -1.74 -25.49 3.70
C ARG A 135 -0.40 -25.66 4.41
N ARG A 136 -0.11 -24.78 5.36
CA ARG A 136 1.14 -24.87 6.13
C ARG A 136 1.12 -26.03 7.11
N ASP A 137 -0.05 -26.36 7.64
CA ASP A 137 -0.22 -27.43 8.63
C ASP A 137 -0.32 -28.82 7.98
N ASP A 138 -0.55 -28.87 6.68
CA ASP A 138 -0.54 -30.11 5.89
C ASP A 138 0.92 -30.40 5.45
#